data_5ecb8119ac6ebf09de00723455f3e99f
#
_entry.id   5ecb8119ac6ebf09de00723455f3e99f
#
_cell.length_a   1.000
_cell.length_b   1.000
_cell.length_c   1.000
_cell.angle_alpha   90.00
_cell.angle_beta   90.00
_cell.angle_gamma   90.00
#
_symmetry.space_group_name_H-M   'P 1'
#
loop_
_entity.id
_entity.type
_entity.pdbx_description
1 polymer ?
#
loop_
_entity_poly.entity_id
_entity_poly.type
_entity_poly.pdbx_seq_one_letter_code
_entity_poly.pdbx_strand_id
1 'polypeptide(L)'
;MMMLRSIALLFGILCGVATSQLPEFVQQYRQRLGGALDELTAMVDQFKSEAGAAGLDSSGAIAQLEANGDRLVRDRGRSMAEAIARRDRLADQQQRMRGAGPFARLVVFAEAYDPGIARRAWGDYEPAVPTTPTVAIRRSNSTQPKGT
;
A
#
# COMPACT_ATOMS: atom_id res chain seq x y z
N MET A 1 2.44 -41.12 20.63
CA MET A 1 3.64 -40.34 20.27
C MET A 1 3.70 -39.96 18.77
N MET A 2 3.26 -40.81 17.83
CA MET A 2 3.27 -40.47 16.38
C MET A 2 2.37 -39.28 16.01
N MET A 3 1.15 -39.21 16.52
CA MET A 3 0.22 -38.08 16.24
C MET A 3 0.78 -36.72 16.65
N LEU A 4 1.43 -36.63 17.82
CA LEU A 4 2.01 -35.36 18.29
C LEU A 4 3.15 -34.89 17.37
N ARG A 5 3.97 -35.82 16.88
CA ARG A 5 5.04 -35.52 15.90
C ARG A 5 4.48 -35.04 14.57
N SER A 6 3.40 -35.66 14.08
CA SER A 6 2.74 -35.25 12.83
C SER A 6 2.11 -33.87 12.95
N ILE A 7 1.48 -33.56 14.08
CA ILE A 7 0.90 -32.24 14.36
C ILE A 7 2.00 -31.17 14.45
N ALA A 8 3.11 -31.46 15.14
CA ALA A 8 4.24 -30.55 15.24
C ALA A 8 4.88 -30.27 13.85
N LEU A 9 4.98 -31.30 13.02
CA LEU A 9 5.53 -31.18 11.66
C LEU A 9 4.61 -30.36 10.76
N LEU A 10 3.31 -30.60 10.81
CA LEU A 10 2.32 -29.82 10.07
C LEU A 10 2.32 -28.36 10.51
N PHE A 11 2.39 -28.10 11.80
CA PHE A 11 2.47 -26.75 12.35
C PHE A 11 3.77 -26.05 11.92
N GLY A 12 4.91 -26.77 11.94
CA GLY A 12 6.19 -26.23 11.45
C GLY A 12 6.15 -25.86 9.96
N ILE A 13 5.53 -26.70 9.12
CA ILE A 13 5.34 -26.41 7.70
C ILE A 13 4.45 -25.17 7.50
N LEU A 14 3.32 -25.09 8.22
CA LEU A 14 2.41 -23.94 8.15
C LEU A 14 3.09 -22.65 8.58
N CYS A 15 3.84 -22.67 9.68
CA CYS A 15 4.63 -21.52 10.13
C CYS A 15 5.72 -21.15 9.11
N GLY A 16 6.40 -22.12 8.51
CA GLY A 16 7.40 -21.90 7.48
C GLY A 16 6.81 -21.23 6.24
N VAL A 17 5.67 -21.72 5.75
CA VAL A 17 4.95 -21.10 4.62
C VAL A 17 4.49 -19.70 4.98
N ALA A 18 3.85 -19.49 6.13
CA ALA A 18 3.41 -18.16 6.57
C ALA A 18 4.58 -17.17 6.65
N THR A 19 5.71 -17.59 7.21
CA THR A 19 6.91 -16.74 7.34
C THR A 19 7.52 -16.41 5.97
N SER A 20 7.47 -17.33 5.01
CA SER A 20 7.97 -17.09 3.65
C SER A 20 7.12 -16.09 2.86
N GLN A 21 5.84 -15.93 3.20
CA GLN A 21 4.92 -14.99 2.55
C GLN A 21 5.02 -13.55 3.08
N LEU A 22 5.56 -13.36 4.29
CA LEU A 22 5.68 -12.03 4.91
C LEU A 22 6.52 -11.04 4.08
N PRO A 23 7.69 -11.40 3.52
CA PRO A 23 8.47 -10.48 2.70
C PRO A 23 7.71 -10.00 1.46
N GLU A 24 6.95 -10.90 0.83
CA GLU A 24 6.14 -10.59 -0.36
C GLU A 24 5.01 -9.62 0.00
N PHE A 25 4.29 -9.88 1.08
CA PHE A 25 3.26 -8.96 1.57
C PHE A 25 3.82 -7.56 1.87
N VAL A 26 4.98 -7.46 2.53
CA VAL A 26 5.62 -6.18 2.81
C VAL A 26 6.06 -5.48 1.53
N GLN A 27 6.43 -6.22 0.48
CA GLN A 27 6.74 -5.63 -0.81
C GLN A 27 5.50 -5.03 -1.49
N GLN A 28 4.38 -5.72 -1.48
CA GLN A 28 3.10 -5.21 -1.99
C GLN A 28 2.62 -4.00 -1.17
N TYR A 29 2.75 -4.06 0.17
CA TYR A 29 2.48 -2.92 1.03
C TYR A 29 3.31 -1.69 0.64
N ARG A 30 4.61 -1.85 0.37
CA ARG A 30 5.50 -0.75 -0.05
C ARG A 30 5.08 -0.11 -1.37
N GLN A 31 4.63 -0.90 -2.33
CA GLN A 31 4.14 -0.37 -3.61
C GLN A 31 2.90 0.50 -3.40
N ARG A 32 1.96 0.03 -2.57
CA ARG A 32 0.76 0.79 -2.23
C ARG A 32 1.04 2.02 -1.37
N LEU A 33 2.01 1.92 -0.47
CA LEU A 33 2.51 3.05 0.31
C LEU A 33 3.04 4.15 -0.62
N GLY A 34 3.80 3.78 -1.66
CA GLY A 34 4.28 4.71 -2.68
C GLY A 34 3.13 5.42 -3.39
N GLY A 35 2.17 4.69 -3.93
CA GLY A 35 1.01 5.28 -4.61
C GLY A 35 0.18 6.20 -3.70
N ALA A 36 -0.10 5.78 -2.46
CA ALA A 36 -0.82 6.62 -1.50
C ALA A 36 -0.06 7.91 -1.13
N LEU A 37 1.28 7.82 -1.04
CA LEU A 37 2.12 8.98 -0.79
C LEU A 37 2.12 9.94 -1.98
N ASP A 38 2.19 9.43 -3.22
CA ASP A 38 2.16 10.24 -4.43
C ASP A 38 0.84 11.02 -4.55
N GLU A 39 -0.30 10.37 -4.29
CA GLU A 39 -1.61 11.02 -4.27
C GLU A 39 -1.70 12.12 -3.23
N LEU A 40 -1.27 11.84 -1.99
CA LEU A 40 -1.27 12.84 -0.91
C LEU A 40 -0.31 14.00 -1.21
N THR A 41 0.84 13.72 -1.80
CA THR A 41 1.82 14.74 -2.18
C THR A 41 1.23 15.67 -3.24
N ALA A 42 0.62 15.13 -4.28
CA ALA A 42 -0.03 15.94 -5.32
C ALA A 42 -1.14 16.84 -4.73
N MET A 43 -1.99 16.31 -3.83
CA MET A 43 -3.03 17.09 -3.15
C MET A 43 -2.46 18.21 -2.29
N VAL A 44 -1.40 17.92 -1.52
CA VAL A 44 -0.75 18.89 -0.64
C VAL A 44 -0.05 19.99 -1.45
N ASP A 45 0.60 19.64 -2.55
CA ASP A 45 1.31 20.59 -3.41
C ASP A 45 0.33 21.50 -4.16
N GLN A 46 -0.82 20.95 -4.58
CA GLN A 46 -1.91 21.79 -5.11
C GLN A 46 -2.39 22.79 -4.05
N PHE A 47 -2.66 22.34 -2.83
CA PHE A 47 -3.09 23.23 -1.74
C PHE A 47 -2.04 24.31 -1.42
N LYS A 48 -0.76 23.97 -1.40
CA LYS A 48 0.33 24.94 -1.22
C LYS A 48 0.34 26.00 -2.32
N SER A 49 0.13 25.59 -3.57
CA SER A 49 0.03 26.51 -4.69
C SER A 49 -1.15 27.47 -4.56
N GLU A 50 -2.32 26.96 -4.16
CA GLU A 50 -3.53 27.74 -3.92
C GLU A 50 -3.33 28.74 -2.76
N ALA A 51 -2.75 28.27 -1.64
CA ALA A 51 -2.41 29.13 -0.50
C ALA A 51 -1.40 30.23 -0.90
N GLY A 52 -0.36 29.88 -1.64
CA GLY A 52 0.64 30.83 -2.16
C GLY A 52 0.02 31.89 -3.07
N ALA A 53 -0.92 31.52 -3.94
CA ALA A 53 -1.66 32.46 -4.77
C ALA A 53 -2.51 33.45 -3.93
N ALA A 54 -2.93 33.05 -2.74
CA ALA A 54 -3.62 33.90 -1.77
C ALA A 54 -2.66 34.66 -0.83
N GLY A 55 -1.34 34.56 -1.03
CA GLY A 55 -0.34 35.22 -0.19
C GLY A 55 -0.13 34.56 1.18
N LEU A 56 -0.54 33.29 1.33
CA LEU A 56 -0.45 32.53 2.57
C LEU A 56 0.51 31.36 2.43
N ASP A 57 1.08 30.93 3.56
CA ASP A 57 1.67 29.60 3.66
C ASP A 57 0.58 28.55 3.99
N SER A 58 0.93 27.28 3.95
CA SER A 58 -0.03 26.20 4.21
C SER A 58 -0.64 26.28 5.60
N SER A 59 0.12 26.68 6.61
CA SER A 59 -0.35 26.80 7.99
C SER A 59 -1.31 27.96 8.15
N GLY A 60 -1.01 29.13 7.56
CA GLY A 60 -1.88 30.28 7.53
C GLY A 60 -3.20 30.03 6.79
N ALA A 61 -3.13 29.33 5.65
CA ALA A 61 -4.32 28.94 4.91
C ALA A 61 -5.22 27.99 5.71
N ILE A 62 -4.65 26.98 6.39
CA ILE A 62 -5.40 26.08 7.28
C ILE A 62 -6.05 26.86 8.41
N ALA A 63 -5.31 27.73 9.11
CA ALA A 63 -5.83 28.54 10.20
C ALA A 63 -6.98 29.44 9.74
N GLN A 64 -6.89 30.04 8.54
CA GLN A 64 -7.97 30.85 7.97
C GLN A 64 -9.20 29.99 7.62
N LEU A 65 -9.04 28.79 7.10
CA LEU A 65 -10.14 27.87 6.85
C LEU A 65 -10.82 27.45 8.16
N GLU A 66 -10.06 27.10 9.18
CA GLU A 66 -10.57 26.64 10.48
C GLU A 66 -11.27 27.78 11.28
N ALA A 67 -10.87 29.02 11.09
CA ALA A 67 -11.50 30.18 11.70
C ALA A 67 -12.80 30.61 10.97
N ASN A 68 -13.16 30.01 9.84
CA ASN A 68 -14.33 30.38 9.06
C ASN A 68 -15.65 30.10 9.80
N GLY A 69 -16.65 30.96 9.62
CA GLY A 69 -17.98 30.77 10.19
C GLY A 69 -18.73 29.55 9.64
N ASP A 70 -18.46 29.15 8.39
CA ASP A 70 -19.08 27.98 7.75
C ASP A 70 -18.43 26.69 8.23
N ARG A 71 -19.27 25.74 8.67
CA ARG A 71 -18.82 24.44 9.15
C ARG A 71 -18.07 23.62 8.06
N LEU A 72 -18.57 23.63 6.82
CA LEU A 72 -17.97 22.89 5.72
C LEU A 72 -16.55 23.40 5.43
N VAL A 73 -16.35 24.71 5.48
CA VAL A 73 -15.05 25.35 5.29
C VAL A 73 -14.08 24.96 6.41
N ARG A 74 -14.53 24.99 7.67
CA ARG A 74 -13.72 24.56 8.82
C ARG A 74 -13.32 23.08 8.70
N ASP A 75 -14.27 22.22 8.36
CA ASP A 75 -14.01 20.79 8.22
C ASP A 75 -13.02 20.52 7.06
N ARG A 76 -13.05 21.34 6.01
CA ARG A 76 -12.06 21.28 4.93
C ARG A 76 -10.65 21.65 5.41
N GLY A 77 -10.53 22.71 6.24
CA GLY A 77 -9.23 23.08 6.84
C GLY A 77 -8.65 21.94 7.66
N ARG A 78 -9.48 21.35 8.55
CA ARG A 78 -9.09 20.21 9.38
C ARG A 78 -8.66 18.99 8.55
N SER A 79 -9.45 18.64 7.53
CA SER A 79 -9.11 17.53 6.63
C SER A 79 -7.78 17.75 5.91
N MET A 80 -7.45 18.98 5.54
CA MET A 80 -6.18 19.31 4.90
C MET A 80 -5.00 19.18 5.88
N ALA A 81 -5.17 19.64 7.12
CA ALA A 81 -4.17 19.46 8.17
C ALA A 81 -3.88 17.97 8.41
N GLU A 82 -4.91 17.15 8.48
CA GLU A 82 -4.79 15.70 8.63
C GLU A 82 -4.09 15.05 7.43
N ALA A 83 -4.41 15.50 6.20
CA ALA A 83 -3.77 15.00 4.97
C ALA A 83 -2.26 15.31 4.94
N ILE A 84 -1.86 16.53 5.33
CA ILE A 84 -0.44 16.91 5.44
C ILE A 84 0.26 16.04 6.48
N ALA A 85 -0.30 15.92 7.68
CA ALA A 85 0.29 15.11 8.73
C ALA A 85 0.39 13.62 8.35
N ARG A 86 -0.60 13.09 7.61
CA ARG A 86 -0.56 11.73 7.10
C ARG A 86 0.52 11.56 6.02
N ARG A 87 0.61 12.49 5.08
CA ARG A 87 1.66 12.49 4.04
C ARG A 87 3.05 12.43 4.68
N ASP A 88 3.31 13.24 5.73
CA ASP A 88 4.60 13.27 6.40
C ASP A 88 4.93 11.94 7.09
N ARG A 89 3.96 11.33 7.79
CA ARG A 89 4.15 10.01 8.40
C ARG A 89 4.45 8.92 7.36
N LEU A 90 3.72 8.92 6.23
CA LEU A 90 3.96 7.93 5.17
C LEU A 90 5.29 8.15 4.46
N ALA A 91 5.74 9.41 4.31
CA ALA A 91 7.04 9.75 3.75
C ALA A 91 8.19 9.24 4.65
N ASP A 92 8.10 9.46 5.96
CA ASP A 92 9.08 8.95 6.93
C ASP A 92 9.12 7.41 6.88
N GLN A 93 7.98 6.75 6.90
CA GLN A 93 7.90 5.30 6.80
C GLN A 93 8.53 4.78 5.51
N GLN A 94 8.23 5.40 4.37
CA GLN A 94 8.81 5.03 3.08
C GLN A 94 10.35 5.18 3.09
N GLN A 95 10.85 6.29 3.65
CA GLN A 95 12.27 6.55 3.78
C GLN A 95 12.96 5.47 4.62
N ARG A 96 12.41 5.14 5.78
CA ARG A 96 12.91 4.08 6.67
C ARG A 96 12.91 2.72 5.96
N MET A 97 11.87 2.40 5.19
CA MET A 97 11.79 1.16 4.42
C MET A 97 12.78 1.10 3.26
N ARG A 98 13.09 2.24 2.61
CA ARG A 98 14.05 2.27 1.49
C ARG A 98 15.46 1.91 1.95
N GLY A 99 15.90 2.44 3.09
CA GLY A 99 17.22 2.18 3.66
C GLY A 99 17.37 0.82 4.35
N ALA A 100 16.27 0.10 4.60
CA ALA A 100 16.27 -1.12 5.38
C ALA A 100 16.50 -2.37 4.52
N GLY A 101 17.23 -3.36 5.05
CA GLY A 101 17.31 -4.71 4.51
C GLY A 101 15.98 -5.48 4.68
N PRO A 102 15.84 -6.68 4.06
CA PRO A 102 14.56 -7.42 4.03
C PRO A 102 13.92 -7.62 5.42
N PHE A 103 14.69 -8.05 6.41
CA PHE A 103 14.18 -8.26 7.77
C PHE A 103 13.89 -6.95 8.51
N ALA A 104 14.74 -5.93 8.33
CA ALA A 104 14.51 -4.62 8.95
C ALA A 104 13.24 -3.94 8.42
N ARG A 105 12.84 -4.21 7.17
CA ARG A 105 11.56 -3.75 6.61
C ARG A 105 10.35 -4.33 7.33
N LEU A 106 10.43 -5.59 7.78
CA LEU A 106 9.37 -6.21 8.59
C LEU A 106 9.20 -5.47 9.93
N VAL A 107 10.32 -5.06 10.54
CA VAL A 107 10.27 -4.28 11.78
C VAL A 107 9.65 -2.92 11.54
N VAL A 108 10.10 -2.17 10.52
CA VAL A 108 9.51 -0.87 10.16
C VAL A 108 8.02 -1.00 9.83
N PHE A 109 7.62 -2.07 9.14
CA PHE A 109 6.21 -2.35 8.88
C PHE A 109 5.43 -2.55 10.19
N ALA A 110 5.93 -3.41 11.10
CA ALA A 110 5.25 -3.71 12.36
C ALA A 110 5.09 -2.48 13.27
N GLU A 111 6.08 -1.57 13.26
CA GLU A 111 6.08 -0.37 14.10
C GLU A 111 5.15 0.74 13.60
N ALA A 112 4.97 0.88 12.29
CA ALA A 112 4.40 2.09 11.70
C ALA A 112 3.41 1.83 10.55
N TYR A 113 2.82 0.62 10.41
CA TYR A 113 1.91 0.33 9.30
C TYR A 113 0.65 1.21 9.32
N ASP A 114 0.23 1.67 8.14
CA ASP A 114 -1.08 2.32 7.96
C ASP A 114 -2.15 1.24 7.73
N PRO A 115 -3.18 1.14 8.60
CA PRO A 115 -4.20 0.09 8.50
C PRO A 115 -4.99 0.13 7.18
N GLY A 116 -5.20 1.32 6.61
CA GLY A 116 -5.90 1.48 5.35
C GLY A 116 -5.10 0.95 4.16
N ILE A 117 -3.77 1.20 4.16
CA ILE A 117 -2.86 0.68 3.14
C ILE A 117 -2.70 -0.83 3.29
N ALA A 118 -2.52 -1.33 4.53
CA ALA A 118 -2.38 -2.75 4.81
C ALA A 118 -3.62 -3.55 4.38
N ARG A 119 -4.82 -3.03 4.64
CA ARG A 119 -6.08 -3.67 4.22
C ARG A 119 -6.20 -3.77 2.69
N ARG A 120 -5.83 -2.72 1.97
CA ARG A 120 -5.82 -2.74 0.50
C ARG A 120 -4.75 -3.70 -0.03
N ALA A 121 -3.56 -3.70 0.56
CA ALA A 121 -2.50 -4.64 0.20
C ALA A 121 -2.92 -6.11 0.42
N TRP A 122 -3.67 -6.37 1.50
CA TRP A 122 -4.21 -7.70 1.77
C TRP A 122 -5.30 -8.13 0.78
N GLY A 123 -6.19 -7.20 0.40
CA GLY A 123 -7.27 -7.49 -0.55
C GLY A 123 -6.78 -7.88 -1.95
N ASP A 124 -5.60 -7.39 -2.35
CA ASP A 124 -5.00 -7.69 -3.65
C ASP A 124 -3.83 -8.68 -3.52
N TYR A 125 -3.64 -9.26 -2.33
CA TYR A 125 -2.59 -10.25 -2.10
C TYR A 125 -2.94 -11.54 -2.82
N GLU A 126 -2.24 -11.82 -3.92
CA GLU A 126 -2.23 -13.13 -4.56
C GLU A 126 -1.02 -13.90 -4.03
N PRO A 127 -1.25 -14.95 -3.20
CA PRO A 127 -0.14 -15.78 -2.73
C PRO A 127 0.55 -16.42 -3.94
N ALA A 128 1.88 -16.32 -4.00
CA ALA A 128 2.72 -16.95 -5.03
C ALA A 128 2.76 -18.48 -4.86
N VAL A 129 1.59 -19.11 -4.83
CA VAL A 129 1.47 -20.55 -4.92
C VAL A 129 1.31 -20.89 -6.39
N PRO A 130 2.18 -21.66 -7.02
CA PRO A 130 2.01 -22.06 -8.40
C PRO A 130 0.78 -22.98 -8.51
N THR A 131 -0.38 -22.38 -8.69
CA THR A 131 -1.62 -23.10 -8.98
C THR A 131 -1.66 -23.35 -10.48
N THR A 132 -1.30 -24.56 -10.88
CA THR A 132 -1.48 -25.23 -12.15
C THR A 132 -0.72 -24.69 -13.38
N PRO A 133 -0.02 -25.57 -14.11
CA PRO A 133 0.44 -25.25 -15.45
C PRO A 133 -0.82 -25.04 -16.33
N THR A 134 -1.06 -23.83 -16.78
CA THR A 134 -1.97 -23.61 -17.90
C THR A 134 -1.38 -24.30 -19.12
N VAL A 135 -1.79 -25.54 -19.36
CA VAL A 135 -1.55 -26.21 -20.61
C VAL A 135 -2.30 -25.41 -21.67
N ALA A 136 -1.61 -24.51 -22.32
CA ALA A 136 -2.09 -23.86 -23.53
C ALA A 136 -2.29 -24.95 -24.58
N ILE A 137 -3.50 -25.49 -24.67
CA ILE A 137 -3.91 -26.31 -25.80
C ILE A 137 -3.97 -25.36 -27.01
N ARG A 138 -2.85 -25.31 -27.70
CA ARG A 138 -2.74 -24.68 -29.02
C ARG A 138 -3.61 -25.49 -29.98
N ARG A 139 -4.88 -25.14 -30.13
CA ARG A 139 -5.69 -25.65 -31.24
C ARG A 139 -5.09 -25.10 -32.52
N SER A 140 -4.30 -25.93 -33.20
CA SER A 140 -3.91 -25.75 -34.57
C SER A 140 -5.18 -25.95 -35.44
N ASN A 141 -5.83 -24.86 -35.79
CA ASN A 141 -6.89 -24.88 -36.78
C ASN A 141 -6.26 -24.76 -38.17
N SER A 142 -5.75 -25.89 -38.65
CA SER A 142 -5.36 -26.06 -40.05
C SER A 142 -6.57 -26.59 -40.84
N THR A 143 -7.41 -25.71 -41.35
CA THR A 143 -8.32 -26.10 -42.45
C THR A 143 -8.44 -24.89 -43.36
N GLN A 144 -7.56 -24.84 -44.36
CA GLN A 144 -7.81 -24.13 -45.58
C GLN A 144 -8.56 -25.07 -46.51
N PRO A 145 -9.72 -24.67 -47.05
CA PRO A 145 -10.27 -25.32 -48.25
C PRO A 145 -9.60 -24.71 -49.48
N LYS A 146 -8.94 -25.54 -50.27
CA LYS A 146 -8.70 -25.31 -51.69
C LYS A 146 -10.05 -25.38 -52.41
N GLY A 147 -10.39 -24.38 -53.20
CA GLY A 147 -11.49 -24.37 -54.12
C GLY A 147 -11.14 -23.49 -55.30
N THR A 148 -10.88 -24.12 -56.40
CA THR A 148 -11.15 -23.87 -57.83
C THR A 148 -11.57 -22.44 -58.19
#